data_05cea876f53b648835f167886e7cb023
#
_entry.id   05cea876f53b648835f167886e7cb023
#
_cell.length_a   1.000
_cell.length_b   1.000
_cell.length_c   1.000
_cell.angle_alpha   90.00
_cell.angle_beta   90.00
_cell.angle_gamma   90.00
#
_symmetry.space_group_name_H-M   'P 1'
#
loop_
_entity.id
_entity.type
_entity.pdbx_description
1 polymer ?
#
loop_
_entity_poly.entity_id
_entity_poly.type
_entity_poly.pdbx_seq_one_letter_code
_entity_poly.pdbx_strand_id
1 'polypeptide(L)'
;MRMIARLLMVSLMGIALLTIPVSRSSADGTILRARARLSGAAGSGISGEVLFFQVRQGVPAEVLILARVEGLAPNSVHGFHLHENGTCSPDFAAAGGHYDPGPFGMSNPDANHPFHMGDMPNLRANDNGVALFEHVTSRVTVAPGPLSLFDANGSSVIVHLNEDQGTTGVAGG
;
A
#
# COMPACT_ATOMS: atom_id res chain seq x y z
N MET A 1 27.84 61.04 -61.48
CA MET A 1 27.18 59.77 -61.09
C MET A 1 27.79 59.24 -59.77
N ARG A 2 27.11 59.36 -58.68
CA ARG A 2 27.57 58.89 -57.38
C ARG A 2 26.79 57.60 -57.04
N MET A 3 27.50 56.48 -57.03
CA MET A 3 26.94 55.19 -56.56
C MET A 3 26.89 55.13 -55.01
N ILE A 4 25.72 54.98 -54.47
CA ILE A 4 25.51 54.79 -53.04
C ILE A 4 25.48 53.30 -52.79
N ALA A 5 26.53 52.79 -52.13
CA ALA A 5 26.55 51.43 -51.66
C ALA A 5 25.65 51.29 -50.41
N ARG A 6 24.58 50.49 -50.48
CA ARG A 6 23.77 50.09 -49.31
C ARG A 6 24.41 48.92 -48.57
N LEU A 7 24.84 49.16 -47.34
CA LEU A 7 25.33 48.14 -46.42
C LEU A 7 24.12 47.41 -45.81
N LEU A 8 23.98 46.11 -46.09
CA LEU A 8 23.00 45.25 -45.44
C LEU A 8 23.59 44.81 -44.08
N MET A 9 22.99 45.29 -42.99
CA MET A 9 23.24 44.74 -41.66
C MET A 9 22.44 43.45 -41.52
N VAL A 10 23.13 42.32 -41.47
CA VAL A 10 22.54 41.03 -41.05
C VAL A 10 22.63 40.95 -39.52
N SER A 11 21.49 41.09 -38.86
CA SER A 11 21.38 40.90 -37.41
C SER A 11 21.37 39.39 -37.13
N LEU A 12 22.46 38.83 -36.57
CA LEU A 12 22.46 37.51 -36.02
C LEU A 12 21.71 37.53 -34.70
N MET A 13 20.47 37.02 -34.70
CA MET A 13 19.73 36.69 -33.48
C MET A 13 20.34 35.43 -32.84
N GLY A 14 21.14 35.63 -31.80
CA GLY A 14 21.68 34.53 -31.00
C GLY A 14 20.57 33.84 -30.22
N ILE A 15 20.34 32.55 -30.50
CA ILE A 15 19.46 31.73 -29.72
C ILE A 15 20.24 31.35 -28.44
N ALA A 16 19.85 31.95 -27.30
CA ALA A 16 20.35 31.53 -25.98
C ALA A 16 19.73 30.21 -25.63
N LEU A 17 20.51 29.13 -25.68
CA LEU A 17 20.12 27.83 -25.15
C LEU A 17 20.09 27.93 -23.62
N LEU A 18 18.89 27.98 -23.03
CA LEU A 18 18.70 27.93 -21.60
C LEU A 18 18.87 26.48 -21.15
N THR A 19 20.03 26.13 -20.62
CA THR A 19 20.24 24.82 -19.99
C THR A 19 19.66 24.82 -18.59
N ILE A 20 18.51 24.18 -18.41
CA ILE A 20 17.94 23.95 -17.10
C ILE A 20 18.75 22.80 -16.44
N PRO A 21 19.41 23.02 -15.30
CA PRO A 21 20.07 21.94 -14.61
C PRO A 21 19.00 20.97 -14.08
N VAL A 22 18.92 19.78 -14.64
CA VAL A 22 18.13 18.69 -14.06
C VAL A 22 18.90 18.18 -12.83
N SER A 23 18.53 18.67 -11.66
CA SER A 23 19.00 18.07 -10.41
C SER A 23 18.42 16.67 -10.31
N ARG A 24 19.26 15.68 -10.54
CA ARG A 24 18.94 14.30 -10.15
C ARG A 24 18.95 14.28 -8.63
N SER A 25 17.77 14.31 -8.01
CA SER A 25 17.61 13.86 -6.64
C SER A 25 17.97 12.38 -6.64
N SER A 26 19.15 12.03 -6.13
CA SER A 26 19.45 10.68 -5.72
C SER A 26 18.55 10.42 -4.51
N ALA A 27 17.37 9.84 -4.75
CA ALA A 27 16.66 9.15 -3.70
C ALA A 27 17.63 8.08 -3.21
N ASP A 28 18.14 8.23 -1.99
CA ASP A 28 18.84 7.16 -1.30
C ASP A 28 17.86 5.99 -1.24
N GLY A 29 18.11 4.97 -2.07
CA GLY A 29 17.17 3.90 -2.35
C GLY A 29 17.06 2.88 -1.22
N THR A 30 17.03 3.34 0.03
CA THR A 30 16.79 2.46 1.19
C THR A 30 15.36 1.95 1.14
N ILE A 31 15.19 0.68 0.79
CA ILE A 31 13.91 0.00 0.85
C ILE A 31 13.59 -0.28 2.32
N LEU A 32 12.55 0.36 2.85
CA LEU A 32 12.02 0.04 4.17
C LEU A 32 11.24 -1.27 4.10
N ARG A 33 11.36 -2.08 5.13
CA ARG A 33 10.76 -3.42 5.17
C ARG A 33 10.03 -3.64 6.48
N ALA A 34 8.88 -4.32 6.39
CA ALA A 34 8.16 -4.84 7.55
C ALA A 34 7.72 -6.27 7.27
N ARG A 35 7.35 -6.99 8.32
CA ARG A 35 6.94 -8.38 8.26
C ARG A 35 5.87 -8.65 9.30
N ALA A 36 4.80 -9.35 8.91
CA ALA A 36 3.85 -9.96 9.80
C ALA A 36 3.90 -11.48 9.67
N ARG A 37 3.81 -12.19 10.79
CA ARG A 37 3.59 -13.64 10.80
C ARG A 37 2.12 -13.90 11.03
N LEU A 38 1.54 -14.78 10.24
CA LEU A 38 0.16 -15.21 10.36
C LEU A 38 0.10 -16.52 11.13
N SER A 39 -0.85 -16.57 12.05
CA SER A 39 -1.15 -17.77 12.84
C SER A 39 -2.67 -17.85 12.98
N GLY A 40 -3.27 -18.91 12.51
CA GLY A 40 -4.71 -19.11 12.62
C GLY A 40 -5.15 -19.44 14.04
N ALA A 41 -6.46 -19.52 14.24
CA ALA A 41 -7.05 -20.00 15.49
C ALA A 41 -6.48 -21.39 15.85
N ALA A 42 -6.50 -21.71 17.15
CA ALA A 42 -6.00 -22.98 17.64
C ALA A 42 -6.64 -24.16 16.89
N GLY A 43 -5.81 -25.03 16.32
CA GLY A 43 -6.26 -26.20 15.55
C GLY A 43 -6.66 -25.95 14.11
N SER A 44 -6.63 -24.71 13.61
CA SER A 44 -6.98 -24.39 12.21
C SER A 44 -5.95 -24.90 11.20
N GLY A 45 -4.68 -25.03 11.62
CA GLY A 45 -3.58 -25.34 10.70
C GLY A 45 -3.17 -24.19 9.78
N ILE A 46 -3.83 -23.04 9.88
CA ILE A 46 -3.53 -21.86 9.05
C ILE A 46 -2.26 -21.19 9.57
N SER A 47 -1.35 -20.89 8.64
CA SER A 47 -0.11 -20.17 8.91
C SER A 47 0.33 -19.38 7.69
N GLY A 48 1.22 -18.42 7.88
CA GLY A 48 1.72 -17.63 6.75
C GLY A 48 2.63 -16.50 7.15
N GLU A 49 2.96 -15.71 6.14
CA GLU A 49 3.81 -14.55 6.27
C GLU A 49 3.37 -13.46 5.31
N VAL A 50 3.44 -12.22 5.76
CA VAL A 50 3.24 -11.04 4.94
C VAL A 50 4.48 -10.17 5.00
N LEU A 51 5.00 -9.77 3.85
CA LEU A 51 6.15 -8.90 3.70
C LEU A 51 5.72 -7.59 3.08
N PHE A 52 6.21 -6.50 3.62
CA PHE A 52 5.98 -5.14 3.14
C PHE A 52 7.30 -4.54 2.71
N PHE A 53 7.33 -3.97 1.51
CA PHE A 53 8.48 -3.27 0.97
C PHE A 53 8.06 -1.88 0.50
N GLN A 54 8.48 -0.85 1.22
CA GLN A 54 8.25 0.51 0.74
C GLN A 54 9.27 0.83 -0.35
N VAL A 55 8.84 0.70 -1.59
CA VAL A 55 9.68 0.81 -2.80
C VAL A 55 9.81 2.24 -3.28
N ARG A 56 8.91 3.13 -2.83
CA ARG A 56 8.95 4.54 -3.16
C ARG A 56 8.81 5.39 -1.90
N GLN A 57 9.75 6.29 -1.72
CA GLN A 57 9.72 7.31 -0.65
C GLN A 57 9.01 8.57 -1.17
N GLY A 58 8.45 9.34 -0.24
CA GLY A 58 7.78 10.61 -0.56
C GLY A 58 6.26 10.47 -0.68
N VAL A 59 5.63 11.38 -1.44
CA VAL A 59 4.17 11.46 -1.61
C VAL A 59 3.83 11.40 -3.10
N PRO A 60 3.03 10.41 -3.54
CA PRO A 60 2.61 9.24 -2.79
C PRO A 60 3.76 8.26 -2.55
N ALA A 61 3.79 7.61 -1.39
CA ALA A 61 4.62 6.45 -1.15
C ALA A 61 4.01 5.22 -1.84
N GLU A 62 4.82 4.20 -2.11
CA GLU A 62 4.33 2.93 -2.66
C GLU A 62 4.90 1.78 -1.84
N VAL A 63 4.02 0.90 -1.38
CA VAL A 63 4.34 -0.30 -0.62
C VAL A 63 3.92 -1.52 -1.42
N LEU A 64 4.89 -2.36 -1.76
CA LEU A 64 4.65 -3.70 -2.27
C LEU A 64 4.36 -4.62 -1.09
N ILE A 65 3.22 -5.32 -1.14
CA ILE A 65 2.78 -6.30 -0.16
C ILE A 65 2.82 -7.68 -0.83
N LEU A 66 3.59 -8.58 -0.24
CA LEU A 66 3.65 -9.98 -0.66
C LEU A 66 3.16 -10.84 0.49
N ALA A 67 2.26 -11.80 0.22
CA ALA A 67 1.86 -12.76 1.24
C ALA A 67 1.86 -14.19 0.72
N ARG A 68 2.14 -15.12 1.63
CA ARG A 68 1.92 -16.55 1.47
C ARG A 68 1.14 -17.05 2.67
N VAL A 69 0.01 -17.67 2.42
CA VAL A 69 -0.86 -18.25 3.45
C VAL A 69 -1.13 -19.70 3.09
N GLU A 70 -1.02 -20.57 4.08
CA GLU A 70 -1.19 -22.02 3.95
C GLU A 70 -2.25 -22.52 4.93
N GLY A 71 -2.78 -23.73 4.68
CA GLY A 71 -3.78 -24.35 5.52
C GLY A 71 -5.20 -23.82 5.31
N LEU A 72 -5.43 -23.06 4.25
CA LEU A 72 -6.76 -22.62 3.84
C LEU A 72 -7.56 -23.78 3.21
N ALA A 73 -8.87 -23.65 3.14
CA ALA A 73 -9.67 -24.61 2.38
C ALA A 73 -9.31 -24.52 0.89
N PRO A 74 -9.20 -25.63 0.17
CA PRO A 74 -8.92 -25.63 -1.26
C PRO A 74 -9.93 -24.76 -2.04
N ASN A 75 -9.40 -23.92 -2.93
CA ASN A 75 -10.16 -23.02 -3.80
C ASN A 75 -11.06 -22.00 -3.07
N SER A 76 -10.80 -21.75 -1.77
CA SER A 76 -11.54 -20.76 -0.98
C SER A 76 -11.10 -19.34 -1.28
N VAL A 77 -11.95 -18.39 -0.92
CA VAL A 77 -11.71 -16.94 -1.04
C VAL A 77 -11.92 -16.32 0.33
N HIS A 78 -11.02 -15.42 0.72
CA HIS A 78 -10.98 -14.83 2.04
C HIS A 78 -10.76 -13.33 1.97
N GLY A 79 -11.48 -12.55 2.77
CA GLY A 79 -11.15 -11.15 3.02
C GLY A 79 -9.73 -11.07 3.59
N PHE A 80 -9.00 -10.03 3.20
CA PHE A 80 -7.61 -9.83 3.61
C PHE A 80 -7.36 -8.35 3.86
N HIS A 81 -7.20 -8.00 5.13
CA HIS A 81 -7.14 -6.59 5.51
C HIS A 81 -6.05 -6.32 6.54
N LEU A 82 -5.62 -5.06 6.56
CA LEU A 82 -4.88 -4.48 7.68
C LEU A 82 -5.88 -3.96 8.70
N HIS A 83 -5.62 -4.20 9.99
CA HIS A 83 -6.44 -3.76 11.10
C HIS A 83 -5.70 -2.76 11.99
N GLU A 84 -6.45 -1.96 12.75
CA GLU A 84 -5.97 -0.78 13.46
C GLU A 84 -5.12 -1.06 14.71
N ASN A 85 -5.16 -2.29 15.25
CA ASN A 85 -4.39 -2.65 16.44
C ASN A 85 -3.37 -3.76 16.15
N GLY A 86 -2.16 -3.60 16.66
CA GLY A 86 -1.05 -4.57 16.52
C GLY A 86 -1.17 -5.80 17.42
N THR A 87 -2.39 -6.26 17.70
CA THR A 87 -2.65 -7.42 18.58
C THR A 87 -3.83 -8.24 18.06
N CYS A 88 -3.77 -9.55 18.29
CA CYS A 88 -4.86 -10.50 18.04
C CYS A 88 -5.19 -11.30 19.30
N SER A 89 -4.84 -10.80 20.48
CA SER A 89 -5.03 -11.50 21.77
C SER A 89 -5.91 -10.65 22.69
N PRO A 90 -6.89 -11.26 23.38
CA PRO A 90 -7.09 -12.69 23.59
C PRO A 90 -7.77 -13.43 22.41
N ASP A 91 -8.38 -12.68 21.49
CA ASP A 91 -9.03 -13.19 20.29
C ASP A 91 -8.83 -12.17 19.14
N PHE A 92 -9.29 -12.50 17.93
CA PHE A 92 -9.11 -11.64 16.74
C PHE A 92 -9.87 -10.30 16.81
N ALA A 93 -10.90 -10.18 17.66
CA ALA A 93 -11.59 -8.92 17.87
C ALA A 93 -10.68 -7.84 18.47
N ALA A 94 -9.61 -8.23 19.15
CA ALA A 94 -8.61 -7.29 19.67
C ALA A 94 -7.86 -6.53 18.56
N ALA A 95 -7.88 -7.02 17.32
CA ALA A 95 -7.32 -6.32 16.17
C ALA A 95 -8.06 -5.02 15.84
N GLY A 96 -9.29 -4.85 16.32
CA GLY A 96 -10.13 -3.69 16.06
C GLY A 96 -10.74 -3.69 14.67
N GLY A 97 -11.10 -2.52 14.17
CA GLY A 97 -11.60 -2.31 12.82
C GLY A 97 -10.51 -2.37 11.75
N HIS A 98 -10.90 -2.20 10.49
CA HIS A 98 -9.94 -2.06 9.41
C HIS A 98 -9.10 -0.79 9.64
N TYR A 99 -7.83 -0.87 9.30
CA TYR A 99 -6.90 0.25 9.42
C TYR A 99 -7.36 1.43 8.55
N ASP A 100 -7.69 2.54 9.17
CA ASP A 100 -8.12 3.74 8.47
C ASP A 100 -7.71 5.03 9.20
N PRO A 101 -6.43 5.42 9.14
CA PRO A 101 -5.92 6.65 9.76
C PRO A 101 -6.24 7.90 8.93
N GLY A 102 -7.02 7.75 7.86
CA GLY A 102 -7.30 8.82 6.92
C GLY A 102 -8.20 9.91 7.49
N PRO A 103 -8.56 10.92 6.66
CA PRO A 103 -9.40 12.03 7.11
C PRO A 103 -10.83 11.62 7.48
N PHE A 104 -11.23 10.42 7.11
CA PHE A 104 -12.56 9.89 7.40
C PHE A 104 -12.66 9.29 8.80
N GLY A 105 -11.52 8.85 9.36
CA GLY A 105 -11.42 8.35 10.73
C GLY A 105 -12.26 7.12 11.02
N MET A 106 -12.09 6.58 12.24
CA MET A 106 -12.81 5.39 12.73
C MET A 106 -14.22 5.68 13.26
N SER A 107 -14.66 6.94 13.27
CA SER A 107 -15.96 7.33 13.81
C SER A 107 -17.16 6.83 13.00
N ASN A 108 -16.93 6.50 11.74
CA ASN A 108 -17.93 5.87 10.87
C ASN A 108 -17.23 4.89 9.91
N PRO A 109 -16.90 3.68 10.37
CA PRO A 109 -16.20 2.69 9.56
C PRO A 109 -16.97 2.34 8.28
N ASP A 110 -18.30 2.33 8.33
CA ASP A 110 -19.10 2.00 7.15
C ASP A 110 -19.05 3.09 6.06
N ALA A 111 -18.74 4.34 6.43
CA ALA A 111 -18.63 5.42 5.46
C ALA A 111 -17.42 5.25 4.52
N ASN A 112 -16.43 4.49 4.94
CA ASN A 112 -15.21 4.24 4.19
C ASN A 112 -15.21 2.89 3.45
N HIS A 113 -16.16 2.02 3.77
CA HIS A 113 -16.24 0.71 3.14
C HIS A 113 -16.74 0.82 1.67
N PRO A 114 -16.11 0.15 0.70
CA PRO A 114 -14.95 -0.76 0.81
C PRO A 114 -13.59 -0.04 0.73
N PHE A 115 -13.48 1.17 1.16
CA PHE A 115 -12.35 2.08 0.89
C PHE A 115 -11.50 2.43 2.10
N HIS A 116 -11.55 1.64 3.18
CA HIS A 116 -10.59 1.80 4.28
C HIS A 116 -9.15 1.70 3.75
N MET A 117 -8.23 2.39 4.37
CA MET A 117 -6.83 2.39 3.96
C MET A 117 -6.20 0.98 4.03
N GLY A 118 -6.71 0.14 4.93
CA GLY A 118 -6.28 -1.25 5.12
C GLY A 118 -6.94 -2.29 4.20
N ASP A 119 -7.92 -1.88 3.39
CA ASP A 119 -8.61 -2.83 2.51
C ASP A 119 -7.70 -3.28 1.37
N MET A 120 -7.61 -4.58 1.20
CA MET A 120 -6.84 -5.24 0.15
C MET A 120 -7.74 -6.18 -0.65
N PRO A 121 -7.35 -6.56 -1.88
CA PRO A 121 -8.05 -7.60 -2.61
C PRO A 121 -8.13 -8.91 -1.83
N ASN A 122 -9.22 -9.65 -2.01
CA ASN A 122 -9.38 -10.97 -1.41
C ASN A 122 -8.22 -11.93 -1.72
N LEU A 123 -7.83 -12.73 -0.73
CA LEU A 123 -6.95 -13.88 -0.93
C LEU A 123 -7.70 -15.00 -1.64
N ARG A 124 -7.02 -15.67 -2.58
CA ARG A 124 -7.54 -16.86 -3.27
C ARG A 124 -6.61 -18.02 -3.05
N ALA A 125 -7.11 -19.05 -2.37
CA ALA A 125 -6.39 -20.30 -2.19
C ALA A 125 -6.48 -21.15 -3.46
N ASN A 126 -5.38 -21.82 -3.78
CA ASN A 126 -5.35 -22.82 -4.85
C ASN A 126 -5.95 -24.17 -4.35
N ASP A 127 -5.90 -25.19 -5.20
CA ASP A 127 -6.36 -26.56 -4.90
C ASP A 127 -5.60 -27.27 -3.77
N ASN A 128 -4.45 -26.73 -3.36
CA ASN A 128 -3.67 -27.22 -2.20
C ASN A 128 -3.89 -26.38 -0.93
N GLY A 129 -4.83 -25.44 -0.92
CA GLY A 129 -5.09 -24.56 0.23
C GLY A 129 -3.98 -23.53 0.49
N VAL A 130 -3.25 -23.16 -0.56
CA VAL A 130 -2.19 -22.14 -0.49
C VAL A 130 -2.60 -20.91 -1.27
N ALA A 131 -2.57 -19.75 -0.64
CA ALA A 131 -2.74 -18.47 -1.30
C ALA A 131 -1.40 -17.74 -1.44
N LEU A 132 -1.13 -17.22 -2.63
CA LEU A 132 -0.05 -16.29 -2.92
C LEU A 132 -0.67 -14.95 -3.29
N PHE A 133 -0.13 -13.87 -2.72
CA PHE A 133 -0.69 -12.55 -2.87
C PHE A 133 0.41 -11.54 -3.20
N GLU A 134 0.10 -10.65 -4.13
CA GLU A 134 0.92 -9.51 -4.49
C GLU A 134 0.02 -8.30 -4.71
N HIS A 135 0.35 -7.19 -4.05
CA HIS A 135 -0.40 -5.95 -4.17
C HIS A 135 0.52 -4.75 -3.96
N VAL A 136 0.31 -3.70 -4.74
CA VAL A 136 0.97 -2.40 -4.53
C VAL A 136 -0.07 -1.39 -4.09
N THR A 137 0.20 -0.71 -2.98
CA THR A 137 -0.70 0.30 -2.43
C THR A 137 0.06 1.58 -2.07
N SER A 138 -0.61 2.71 -2.18
CA SER A 138 -0.17 4.00 -1.66
C SER A 138 -0.95 4.44 -0.41
N ARG A 139 -1.81 3.57 0.12
CA ARG A 139 -2.71 3.88 1.25
C ARG A 139 -2.04 3.73 2.60
N VAL A 140 -0.91 3.04 2.68
CA VAL A 140 -0.16 2.80 3.91
C VAL A 140 1.33 3.05 3.69
N THR A 141 2.08 3.23 4.78
CA THR A 141 3.54 3.36 4.73
C THR A 141 4.22 2.48 5.77
N VAL A 142 5.46 2.05 5.48
CA VAL A 142 6.38 1.47 6.46
C VAL A 142 7.17 2.57 7.17
N ALA A 143 7.41 3.69 6.49
CA ALA A 143 8.01 4.89 7.07
C ALA A 143 7.08 5.54 8.10
N PRO A 144 7.63 6.21 9.12
CA PRO A 144 6.84 7.04 10.03
C PRO A 144 6.03 8.09 9.28
N GLY A 145 4.81 8.36 9.76
CA GLY A 145 3.93 9.37 9.17
C GLY A 145 2.46 9.05 9.41
N PRO A 146 1.53 9.86 8.85
CA PRO A 146 0.09 9.70 9.08
C PRO A 146 -0.50 8.37 8.59
N LEU A 147 0.15 7.71 7.63
CA LEU A 147 -0.29 6.44 7.06
C LEU A 147 0.61 5.27 7.50
N SER A 148 1.37 5.44 8.59
CA SER A 148 2.33 4.44 9.05
C SER A 148 1.63 3.23 9.67
N LEU A 149 2.00 2.02 9.25
CA LEU A 149 1.61 0.78 9.91
C LEU A 149 2.21 0.62 11.32
N PHE A 150 3.13 1.53 11.71
CA PHE A 150 3.80 1.56 13.01
C PHE A 150 3.42 2.83 13.78
N ASP A 151 2.13 3.07 13.91
CA ASP A 151 1.58 4.11 14.78
C ASP A 151 1.64 3.71 16.28
N ALA A 152 0.92 4.43 17.16
CA ALA A 152 1.02 4.22 18.60
C ALA A 152 0.53 2.84 19.08
N ASN A 153 -0.48 2.26 18.41
CA ASN A 153 -1.05 0.93 18.73
C ASN A 153 -0.57 -0.16 17.75
N GLY A 154 0.19 0.20 16.74
CA GLY A 154 0.61 -0.69 15.67
C GLY A 154 -0.57 -1.14 14.82
N SER A 155 -0.31 -2.06 13.91
CA SER A 155 -1.34 -2.66 13.06
C SER A 155 -1.18 -4.16 12.97
N SER A 156 -2.23 -4.87 12.60
CA SER A 156 -2.21 -6.30 12.36
C SER A 156 -2.74 -6.64 10.97
N VAL A 157 -2.48 -7.86 10.52
CA VAL A 157 -3.00 -8.41 9.27
C VAL A 157 -3.97 -9.51 9.60
N ILE A 158 -5.18 -9.43 9.07
CA ILE A 158 -6.22 -10.43 9.28
C ILE A 158 -6.57 -11.10 7.95
N VAL A 159 -6.63 -12.43 8.00
CA VAL A 159 -7.26 -13.28 6.98
C VAL A 159 -8.62 -13.69 7.51
N HIS A 160 -9.67 -13.22 6.89
CA HIS A 160 -11.04 -13.46 7.31
C HIS A 160 -11.53 -14.86 6.93
N LEU A 161 -12.60 -15.30 7.60
CA LEU A 161 -13.20 -16.62 7.33
C LEU A 161 -13.84 -16.67 5.94
N ASN A 162 -14.52 -15.58 5.56
CA ASN A 162 -15.27 -15.48 4.33
C ASN A 162 -14.68 -14.45 3.37
N GLU A 163 -15.17 -14.45 2.15
CA GLU A 163 -14.90 -13.44 1.15
C GLU A 163 -15.42 -12.07 1.59
N ASP A 164 -14.63 -11.04 1.38
CA ASP A 164 -15.10 -9.66 1.41
C ASP A 164 -15.84 -9.34 0.12
N GLN A 165 -17.11 -8.96 0.24
CA GLN A 165 -17.97 -8.64 -0.89
C GLN A 165 -17.90 -7.17 -1.29
N GLY A 166 -17.12 -6.35 -0.59
CA GLY A 166 -16.99 -4.92 -0.86
C GLY A 166 -18.29 -4.13 -0.66
N THR A 167 -19.22 -4.64 0.14
CA THR A 167 -20.47 -4.00 0.50
C THR A 167 -20.44 -3.55 1.95
N THR A 168 -21.30 -2.59 2.33
CA THR A 168 -21.47 -2.18 3.73
C THR A 168 -21.85 -3.36 4.59
N GLY A 169 -21.21 -3.54 5.74
CA GLY A 169 -21.45 -4.63 6.67
C GLY A 169 -20.25 -5.55 6.83
N VAL A 170 -20.47 -6.82 6.71
CA VAL A 170 -19.44 -7.81 7.05
C VAL A 170 -18.37 -7.92 5.96
N ALA A 171 -17.16 -7.49 6.26
CA ALA A 171 -16.00 -7.58 5.37
C ALA A 171 -15.28 -8.92 5.54
N GLY A 172 -16.00 -10.03 5.35
CA GLY A 172 -15.43 -11.37 5.38
C GLY A 172 -15.62 -12.16 6.69
N GLY A 173 -16.33 -11.59 7.67
CA GLY A 173 -16.70 -12.30 8.92
C GLY A 173 -15.82 -12.04 10.11
#